data_148639d33012324542454a473a63e2cd
#
_entry.id   148639d33012324542454a473a63e2cd
#
_cell.length_a   1.000
_cell.length_b   1.000
_cell.length_c   1.000
_cell.angle_alpha   90.00
_cell.angle_beta   90.00
_cell.angle_gamma   90.00
#
_symmetry.space_group_name_H-M   'P 1'
#
loop_
_entity.id
_entity.type
_entity.pdbx_description
1 polymer ?
#
loop_
_entity_poly.entity_id
_entity_poly.type
_entity_poly.pdbx_seq_one_letter_code
_entity_poly.pdbx_strand_id
1 'polypeptide(L)'
;WKVKDAGQKELLYRHFRARGWYALIEVPVYNRGGESGNKYQITDIDVFALRPSPDLRWEAVIGDCKTKKGESPANRVLWARALMDQFGATSGIVLLRRDPKKAIEPDHKLFAQKLGIALIEEPDFEVYDRAMLYPSGSKTTSESAAALQSIRMGTCERFPKLSPLYDYIKERAWNEPDHFMLLRNSIGHGLKVRSEIDPGRDDHLAFVLEAAGVFAVALATCVGIVFHQYLQTNQRQALDGALKTIMWGGREQYDYISGIWAKLVEAKGGAEEHRDVSLPAWNTFLQLVRSHTDAPHFSFQIPQLLRVAALDIMGSRPFLASLGSPDPMLLKLGMLTASYYIEACRLPLDAKTRVKELFGRRIATVAIGASSAAPLVSAERVPTTAASISLPPPPTINSGSSSPIEAVTEATSLRGGDGPAQASGVSSSGTVGTAQTALPGIADPSRNR
;
A
#
# COMPACT_ATOMS: atom_id res chain seq x y z
N TRP A 1 -21.86 -5.41 16.42
CA TRP A 1 -20.62 -6.10 16.08
C TRP A 1 -19.56 -5.84 17.16
N LYS A 2 -19.16 -6.85 17.93
CA LYS A 2 -18.10 -6.74 18.92
C LYS A 2 -16.79 -7.19 18.27
N VAL A 3 -15.91 -6.26 18.00
CA VAL A 3 -14.53 -6.55 17.57
C VAL A 3 -13.80 -7.20 18.74
N LYS A 4 -13.35 -8.43 18.54
CA LYS A 4 -12.49 -9.10 19.52
C LYS A 4 -11.17 -8.35 19.61
N ASP A 5 -10.65 -8.19 20.83
CA ASP A 5 -9.39 -7.50 21.11
C ASP A 5 -9.37 -6.01 20.65
N ALA A 6 -10.56 -5.37 20.60
CA ALA A 6 -10.78 -4.04 20.01
C ALA A 6 -9.80 -2.96 20.51
N GLY A 7 -9.50 -2.95 21.82
CA GLY A 7 -8.58 -1.95 22.40
C GLY A 7 -7.17 -2.07 21.83
N GLN A 8 -6.63 -3.29 21.75
CA GLN A 8 -5.29 -3.54 21.21
C GLN A 8 -5.21 -3.26 19.70
N LYS A 9 -6.24 -3.67 18.94
CA LYS A 9 -6.33 -3.34 17.51
C LYS A 9 -6.36 -1.84 17.29
N GLU A 10 -7.07 -1.10 18.13
CA GLU A 10 -7.12 0.36 18.08
C GLU A 10 -5.76 1.00 18.36
N LEU A 11 -5.01 0.48 19.37
CA LEU A 11 -3.66 0.97 19.69
C LEU A 11 -2.73 0.80 18.49
N LEU A 12 -2.65 -0.40 17.89
CA LEU A 12 -1.81 -0.66 16.74
C LEU A 12 -2.26 0.13 15.51
N TYR A 13 -3.56 0.25 15.27
CA TYR A 13 -4.09 1.02 14.16
C TYR A 13 -3.69 2.50 14.25
N ARG A 14 -3.81 3.11 15.45
CA ARG A 14 -3.37 4.49 15.69
C ARG A 14 -1.87 4.65 15.54
N HIS A 15 -1.10 3.68 16.05
CA HIS A 15 0.34 3.64 15.92
C HIS A 15 0.79 3.72 14.46
N PHE A 16 0.21 2.91 13.58
CA PHE A 16 0.55 2.93 12.16
C PHE A 16 0.08 4.22 11.47
N ARG A 17 -1.12 4.68 11.78
CA ARG A 17 -1.66 5.92 11.19
C ARG A 17 -0.89 7.17 11.60
N ALA A 18 -0.47 7.27 12.84
CA ALA A 18 0.34 8.39 13.33
C ALA A 18 1.65 8.54 12.55
N ARG A 19 2.13 7.45 11.94
CA ARG A 19 3.33 7.38 11.11
C ARG A 19 3.08 7.63 9.62
N GLY A 20 1.85 7.94 9.26
CA GLY A 20 1.47 8.15 7.86
C GLY A 20 1.35 6.85 7.05
N TRP A 21 1.30 5.68 7.71
CA TRP A 21 1.15 4.40 7.03
C TRP A 21 -0.31 4.15 6.65
N TYR A 22 -0.51 3.46 5.55
CA TYR A 22 -1.85 3.05 5.14
C TYR A 22 -2.26 1.81 5.94
N ALA A 23 -3.13 1.99 6.93
CA ALA A 23 -3.48 0.95 7.90
C ALA A 23 -4.94 0.50 7.78
N LEU A 24 -5.18 -0.79 8.00
CA LEU A 24 -6.46 -1.48 7.96
C LEU A 24 -6.62 -2.37 9.19
N ILE A 25 -7.85 -2.61 9.62
CA ILE A 25 -8.18 -3.56 10.69
C ILE A 25 -8.98 -4.73 10.14
N GLU A 26 -8.75 -5.92 10.73
CA GLU A 26 -9.48 -7.14 10.41
C GLU A 26 -9.51 -7.46 8.91
N VAL A 27 -8.33 -7.59 8.32
CA VAL A 27 -8.18 -8.00 6.93
C VAL A 27 -8.30 -9.53 6.85
N PRO A 28 -9.36 -10.08 6.23
CA PRO A 28 -9.53 -11.52 6.15
C PRO A 28 -8.51 -12.15 5.20
N VAL A 29 -8.01 -13.30 5.59
CA VAL A 29 -7.09 -14.14 4.82
C VAL A 29 -7.85 -15.29 4.21
N TYR A 30 -7.84 -15.39 2.89
CA TYR A 30 -8.52 -16.45 2.16
C TYR A 30 -7.54 -17.49 1.61
N ASN A 31 -8.00 -18.73 1.54
CA ASN A 31 -7.28 -19.74 0.79
C ASN A 31 -7.33 -19.41 -0.71
N ARG A 32 -6.15 -19.35 -1.34
CA ARG A 32 -6.01 -19.19 -2.79
C ARG A 32 -5.80 -20.57 -3.40
N GLY A 33 -6.71 -21.00 -4.26
CA GLY A 33 -6.52 -22.21 -5.04
C GLY A 33 -7.11 -23.50 -4.45
N GLY A 34 -8.12 -23.41 -3.60
CA GLY A 34 -8.92 -24.60 -3.24
C GLY A 34 -9.67 -25.14 -4.46
N GLU A 35 -9.60 -26.46 -4.70
CA GLU A 35 -10.29 -27.16 -5.81
C GLU A 35 -11.80 -26.89 -5.88
N SER A 36 -12.41 -26.55 -4.74
CA SER A 36 -13.85 -26.27 -4.63
C SER A 36 -14.29 -24.93 -5.22
N GLY A 37 -13.37 -24.04 -5.63
CA GLY A 37 -13.72 -22.68 -6.05
C GLY A 37 -14.34 -21.80 -4.96
N ASN A 38 -14.65 -22.36 -3.80
CA ASN A 38 -15.21 -21.64 -2.66
C ASN A 38 -14.10 -20.91 -1.89
N LYS A 39 -14.27 -19.62 -1.69
CA LYS A 39 -13.37 -18.82 -0.85
C LYS A 39 -13.60 -19.21 0.62
N TYR A 40 -12.64 -19.93 1.18
CA TYR A 40 -12.64 -20.23 2.61
C TYR A 40 -11.74 -19.23 3.34
N GLN A 41 -12.31 -18.51 4.30
CA GLN A 41 -11.53 -17.65 5.19
C GLN A 41 -10.77 -18.50 6.20
N ILE A 42 -9.45 -18.44 6.17
CA ILE A 42 -8.57 -19.17 7.08
C ILE A 42 -8.50 -18.46 8.42
N THR A 43 -8.31 -17.14 8.37
CA THR A 43 -8.13 -16.26 9.53
C THR A 43 -8.35 -14.81 9.12
N ASP A 44 -8.08 -13.88 10.05
CA ASP A 44 -7.98 -12.45 9.83
C ASP A 44 -6.65 -11.92 10.37
N ILE A 45 -6.11 -10.89 9.72
CA ILE A 45 -5.02 -10.09 10.23
C ILE A 45 -5.65 -8.98 11.07
N ASP A 46 -5.29 -8.90 12.35
CA ASP A 46 -5.88 -7.93 13.28
C ASP A 46 -5.63 -6.49 12.83
N VAL A 47 -4.39 -6.16 12.46
CA VAL A 47 -4.04 -4.88 11.83
C VAL A 47 -3.03 -5.12 10.72
N PHE A 48 -3.34 -4.67 9.53
CA PHE A 48 -2.46 -4.70 8.37
C PHE A 48 -2.06 -3.27 8.01
N ALA A 49 -0.78 -3.03 7.73
CA ALA A 49 -0.31 -1.72 7.29
C ALA A 49 0.67 -1.81 6.13
N LEU A 50 0.62 -0.80 5.26
CA LEU A 50 1.61 -0.57 4.22
C LEU A 50 2.44 0.65 4.58
N ARG A 51 3.74 0.45 4.73
CA ARG A 51 4.74 1.47 5.02
C ARG A 51 5.46 1.86 3.73
N PRO A 52 5.55 3.16 3.39
CA PRO A 52 6.43 3.58 2.30
C PRO A 52 7.88 3.37 2.68
N SER A 53 8.66 2.80 1.78
CA SER A 53 10.09 2.61 1.92
C SER A 53 10.85 3.73 1.20
N PRO A 54 12.07 4.10 1.63
CA PRO A 54 12.88 5.13 0.98
C PRO A 54 13.20 4.84 -0.49
N ASP A 55 13.20 3.58 -0.90
CA ASP A 55 13.43 3.11 -2.27
C ASP A 55 12.15 3.01 -3.13
N LEU A 56 11.10 3.75 -2.76
CA LEU A 56 9.83 3.84 -3.50
C LEU A 56 9.14 2.48 -3.67
N ARG A 57 9.02 1.73 -2.58
CA ARG A 57 8.29 0.46 -2.49
C ARG A 57 7.36 0.45 -1.30
N TRP A 58 6.46 -0.50 -1.31
CA TRP A 58 5.65 -0.80 -0.13
C TRP A 58 6.29 -1.90 0.69
N GLU A 59 6.34 -1.71 1.99
CA GLU A 59 6.64 -2.72 2.97
C GLU A 59 5.38 -3.04 3.76
N ALA A 60 4.95 -4.29 3.70
CA ALA A 60 3.81 -4.75 4.48
C ALA A 60 4.23 -5.02 5.93
N VAL A 61 3.37 -4.61 6.87
CA VAL A 61 3.54 -4.82 8.31
C VAL A 61 2.28 -5.46 8.87
N ILE A 62 2.45 -6.52 9.66
CA ILE A 62 1.34 -7.25 10.27
C ILE A 62 1.31 -6.99 11.77
N GLY A 63 0.12 -6.65 12.28
CA GLY A 63 -0.18 -6.57 13.70
C GLY A 63 -1.08 -7.71 14.15
N ASP A 64 -0.70 -8.43 15.20
CA ASP A 64 -1.49 -9.47 15.83
C ASP A 64 -1.77 -9.07 17.28
N CYS A 65 -3.02 -9.17 17.71
CA CYS A 65 -3.51 -8.73 19.01
C CYS A 65 -4.14 -9.88 19.79
N LYS A 66 -3.78 -10.05 21.06
CA LYS A 66 -4.38 -11.08 21.91
C LYS A 66 -4.61 -10.59 23.33
N THR A 67 -5.88 -10.62 23.72
CA THR A 67 -6.31 -10.33 25.11
C THR A 67 -6.55 -11.57 25.93
N LYS A 68 -6.58 -12.77 25.30
CA LYS A 68 -6.79 -14.03 26.02
C LYS A 68 -5.57 -14.37 26.86
N LYS A 69 -5.78 -14.63 28.15
CA LYS A 69 -4.73 -15.09 29.06
C LYS A 69 -4.29 -16.52 28.71
N GLY A 70 -3.00 -16.82 28.94
CA GLY A 70 -2.46 -18.18 28.77
C GLY A 70 -2.07 -18.55 27.35
N GLU A 71 -2.15 -17.63 26.39
CA GLU A 71 -1.58 -17.82 25.04
C GLU A 71 -0.06 -17.93 25.15
N SER A 72 0.52 -18.88 24.40
CA SER A 72 1.97 -19.01 24.30
C SER A 72 2.54 -17.88 23.42
N PRO A 73 3.44 -17.04 23.96
CA PRO A 73 4.08 -15.98 23.16
C PRO A 73 4.80 -16.54 21.93
N ALA A 74 5.50 -17.67 22.07
CA ALA A 74 6.21 -18.31 20.96
C ALA A 74 5.26 -18.77 19.85
N ASN A 75 4.12 -19.39 20.20
CA ASN A 75 3.13 -19.80 19.19
C ASN A 75 2.54 -18.61 18.44
N ARG A 76 2.30 -17.48 19.13
CA ARG A 76 1.81 -16.27 18.47
C ARG A 76 2.84 -15.66 17.52
N VAL A 77 4.10 -15.67 17.91
CA VAL A 77 5.21 -15.22 17.05
C VAL A 77 5.32 -16.09 15.79
N LEU A 78 5.26 -17.43 15.95
CA LEU A 78 5.28 -18.34 14.81
C LEU A 78 4.07 -18.15 13.89
N TRP A 79 2.88 -17.95 14.46
CA TRP A 79 1.67 -17.64 13.70
C TRP A 79 1.80 -16.32 12.90
N ALA A 80 2.26 -15.27 13.56
CA ALA A 80 2.49 -13.98 12.91
C ALA A 80 3.53 -14.10 11.80
N ARG A 81 4.60 -14.89 12.00
CA ARG A 81 5.62 -15.17 10.97
C ARG A 81 5.02 -15.86 9.75
N ALA A 82 4.17 -16.86 9.94
CA ALA A 82 3.50 -17.55 8.83
C ALA A 82 2.61 -16.59 8.01
N LEU A 83 1.90 -15.67 8.68
CA LEU A 83 1.14 -14.62 7.99
C LEU A 83 2.05 -13.64 7.26
N MET A 84 3.19 -13.26 7.86
CA MET A 84 4.17 -12.40 7.20
C MET A 84 4.67 -13.04 5.90
N ASP A 85 5.00 -14.32 5.91
CA ASP A 85 5.48 -15.05 4.74
C ASP A 85 4.40 -15.12 3.64
N GLN A 86 3.14 -15.34 4.02
CA GLN A 86 2.01 -15.39 3.07
C GLN A 86 1.75 -14.05 2.39
N PHE A 87 1.91 -12.93 3.11
CA PHE A 87 1.65 -11.57 2.60
C PHE A 87 2.91 -10.84 2.13
N GLY A 88 4.08 -11.49 2.17
CA GLY A 88 5.34 -10.83 1.85
C GLY A 88 5.67 -9.68 2.80
N ALA A 89 5.18 -9.75 4.05
CA ALA A 89 5.42 -8.71 5.04
C ALA A 89 6.86 -8.76 5.57
N THR A 90 7.45 -7.58 5.72
CA THR A 90 8.85 -7.43 6.16
C THR A 90 9.01 -7.39 7.67
N SER A 91 7.95 -7.02 8.40
CA SER A 91 7.97 -6.91 9.85
C SER A 91 6.59 -7.17 10.46
N GLY A 92 6.57 -7.50 11.76
CA GLY A 92 5.34 -7.71 12.51
C GLY A 92 5.39 -7.14 13.93
N ILE A 93 4.22 -6.90 14.49
CA ILE A 93 4.05 -6.54 15.91
C ILE A 93 3.04 -7.51 16.52
N VAL A 94 3.45 -8.21 17.56
CA VAL A 94 2.55 -9.05 18.36
C VAL A 94 2.31 -8.34 19.69
N LEU A 95 1.07 -7.94 19.94
CA LEU A 95 0.64 -7.23 21.14
C LEU A 95 -0.16 -8.17 22.04
N LEU A 96 0.41 -8.52 23.17
CA LEU A 96 -0.20 -9.44 24.13
C LEU A 96 -0.67 -8.71 25.37
N ARG A 97 -1.81 -9.15 25.90
CA ARG A 97 -2.25 -8.71 27.22
C ARG A 97 -1.31 -9.26 28.28
N ARG A 98 -0.79 -8.39 29.15
CA ARG A 98 0.05 -8.81 30.27
C ARG A 98 -0.71 -9.79 31.17
N ASP A 99 -0.09 -10.92 31.46
CA ASP A 99 -0.51 -11.78 32.54
C ASP A 99 0.19 -11.31 33.84
N PRO A 100 -0.55 -10.89 34.89
CA PRO A 100 0.06 -10.43 36.13
C PRO A 100 0.94 -11.48 36.81
N LYS A 101 0.69 -12.76 36.48
CA LYS A 101 1.43 -13.89 37.08
C LYS A 101 2.64 -14.33 36.26
N LYS A 102 2.71 -13.94 35.00
CA LYS A 102 3.74 -14.43 34.10
C LYS A 102 4.07 -13.38 33.02
N ALA A 103 5.13 -12.62 33.25
CA ALA A 103 5.68 -11.73 32.26
C ALA A 103 6.24 -12.52 31.06
N ILE A 104 6.34 -11.87 29.90
CA ILE A 104 6.98 -12.46 28.72
C ILE A 104 8.50 -12.56 28.99
N GLU A 105 9.02 -13.78 28.93
CA GLU A 105 10.45 -14.05 29.10
C GLU A 105 11.29 -13.30 28.05
N PRO A 106 12.46 -12.76 28.41
CA PRO A 106 13.36 -12.09 27.50
C PRO A 106 13.72 -12.92 26.27
N ASP A 107 13.87 -14.23 26.43
CA ASP A 107 14.19 -15.15 25.33
C ASP A 107 13.08 -15.23 24.27
N HIS A 108 11.81 -15.10 24.66
CA HIS A 108 10.71 -15.01 23.71
C HIS A 108 10.77 -13.70 22.90
N LYS A 109 11.15 -12.58 23.55
CA LYS A 109 11.32 -11.29 22.87
C LYS A 109 12.50 -11.36 21.88
N LEU A 110 13.61 -11.97 22.28
CA LEU A 110 14.78 -12.19 21.39
C LEU A 110 14.45 -13.12 20.23
N PHE A 111 13.71 -14.21 20.47
CA PHE A 111 13.22 -15.10 19.42
C PHE A 111 12.34 -14.37 18.42
N ALA A 112 11.39 -13.56 18.87
CA ALA A 112 10.53 -12.76 18.02
C ALA A 112 11.33 -11.77 17.17
N GLN A 113 12.31 -11.09 17.77
CA GLN A 113 13.17 -10.14 17.09
C GLN A 113 13.95 -10.79 15.92
N LYS A 114 14.47 -12.01 16.11
CA LYS A 114 15.16 -12.78 15.04
C LYS A 114 14.23 -13.09 13.85
N LEU A 115 12.91 -13.15 14.11
CA LEU A 115 11.90 -13.37 13.08
C LEU A 115 11.33 -12.06 12.49
N GLY A 116 11.90 -10.90 12.84
CA GLY A 116 11.42 -9.60 12.39
C GLY A 116 10.13 -9.14 13.09
N ILE A 117 9.85 -9.65 14.30
CA ILE A 117 8.62 -9.37 15.05
C ILE A 117 8.95 -8.66 16.36
N ALA A 118 8.28 -7.54 16.62
CA ALA A 118 8.28 -6.90 17.94
C ALA A 118 7.21 -7.56 18.81
N LEU A 119 7.64 -8.25 19.88
CA LEU A 119 6.75 -8.87 20.83
C LEU A 119 6.61 -7.97 22.08
N ILE A 120 5.42 -7.42 22.29
CA ILE A 120 5.16 -6.33 23.25
C ILE A 120 4.02 -6.73 24.17
N GLU A 121 4.13 -6.41 25.45
CA GLU A 121 3.01 -6.45 26.38
C GLU A 121 2.24 -5.13 26.33
N GLU A 122 0.91 -5.21 26.42
CA GLU A 122 0.02 -4.05 26.28
C GLU A 122 0.41 -2.83 27.15
N PRO A 123 0.79 -2.99 28.46
CA PRO A 123 1.23 -1.85 29.27
C PRO A 123 2.53 -1.20 28.79
N ASP A 124 3.38 -1.94 28.09
CA ASP A 124 4.66 -1.43 27.58
C ASP A 124 4.50 -0.75 26.21
N PHE A 125 3.33 -0.88 25.59
CA PHE A 125 3.10 -0.37 24.22
C PHE A 125 3.23 1.15 24.11
N GLU A 126 2.80 1.90 25.11
CA GLU A 126 2.94 3.36 25.10
C GLU A 126 4.40 3.82 25.10
N VAL A 127 5.27 3.09 25.81
CA VAL A 127 6.72 3.35 25.82
C VAL A 127 7.30 3.03 24.45
N TYR A 128 6.92 1.89 23.87
CA TYR A 128 7.32 1.51 22.51
C TYR A 128 6.85 2.53 21.48
N ASP A 129 5.58 2.96 21.54
CA ASP A 129 5.02 3.94 20.59
C ASP A 129 5.75 5.28 20.67
N ARG A 130 6.05 5.77 21.87
CA ARG A 130 6.82 7.01 22.08
C ARG A 130 8.26 6.90 21.63
N ALA A 131 8.92 5.76 21.84
CA ALA A 131 10.31 5.54 21.43
C ALA A 131 10.47 5.52 19.90
N MET A 132 9.43 5.15 19.17
CA MET A 132 9.38 5.15 17.72
C MET A 132 9.05 6.56 17.18
N LEU A 133 9.83 7.57 17.60
CA LEU A 133 9.64 8.97 17.21
C LEU A 133 9.69 9.13 15.69
N TYR A 134 8.57 9.61 15.15
CA TYR A 134 8.50 10.10 13.79
C TYR A 134 8.11 11.58 13.81
N PRO A 135 8.69 12.40 12.93
CA PRO A 135 8.26 13.78 12.75
C PRO A 135 6.88 13.76 12.08
N SER A 136 5.83 13.42 12.81
CA SER A 136 4.50 13.46 12.28
C SER A 136 3.72 14.62 12.88
N GLY A 137 3.44 15.60 12.04
CA GLY A 137 2.37 16.57 12.28
C GLY A 137 0.97 15.95 12.18
N SER A 138 0.86 14.63 12.05
CA SER A 138 -0.41 13.92 11.95
C SER A 138 -1.09 13.88 13.32
N LYS A 139 -2.01 14.80 13.54
CA LYS A 139 -2.98 14.68 14.64
C LYS A 139 -3.81 13.43 14.37
N THR A 140 -3.65 12.40 15.19
CA THR A 140 -4.50 11.21 15.14
C THR A 140 -5.96 11.63 15.22
N THR A 141 -6.78 11.08 14.33
CA THR A 141 -8.24 11.29 14.40
C THR A 141 -8.76 10.75 15.73
N SER A 142 -9.63 11.50 16.39
CA SER A 142 -10.23 11.13 17.67
C SER A 142 -11.18 9.92 17.57
N GLU A 143 -11.60 9.57 16.36
CA GLU A 143 -12.55 8.48 16.14
C GLU A 143 -11.85 7.13 16.10
N SER A 144 -12.47 6.16 16.77
CA SER A 144 -11.98 4.80 16.79
C SER A 144 -12.20 4.10 15.45
N ALA A 145 -11.33 3.14 15.12
CA ALA A 145 -11.48 2.29 13.94
C ALA A 145 -12.81 1.54 13.95
N ALA A 146 -13.31 1.14 15.12
CA ALA A 146 -14.59 0.46 15.28
C ALA A 146 -15.78 1.38 14.96
N ALA A 147 -15.73 2.66 15.39
CA ALA A 147 -16.78 3.64 15.06
C ALA A 147 -16.85 3.89 13.55
N LEU A 148 -15.70 4.07 12.90
CA LEU A 148 -15.64 4.25 11.44
C LEU A 148 -16.17 3.03 10.69
N GLN A 149 -15.87 1.83 11.15
CA GLN A 149 -16.40 0.61 10.55
C GLN A 149 -17.92 0.50 10.73
N SER A 150 -18.45 0.89 11.89
CA SER A 150 -19.88 0.93 12.12
C SER A 150 -20.61 1.91 11.16
N ILE A 151 -20.03 3.09 10.91
CA ILE A 151 -20.57 4.05 9.93
C ILE A 151 -20.61 3.44 8.52
N ARG A 152 -19.52 2.77 8.10
CA ARG A 152 -19.46 2.11 6.78
C ARG A 152 -20.50 1.01 6.64
N MET A 153 -20.64 0.16 7.66
CA MET A 153 -21.65 -0.90 7.66
C MET A 153 -23.05 -0.32 7.58
N GLY A 154 -23.38 0.70 8.38
CA GLY A 154 -24.65 1.37 8.33
C GLY A 154 -24.94 2.04 6.97
N THR A 155 -23.91 2.49 6.24
CA THR A 155 -24.06 2.96 4.86
C THR A 155 -24.40 1.82 3.92
N CYS A 156 -23.71 0.66 4.03
CA CYS A 156 -24.01 -0.52 3.23
C CYS A 156 -25.38 -1.14 3.53
N GLU A 157 -25.84 -1.08 4.77
CA GLU A 157 -27.20 -1.51 5.14
C GLU A 157 -28.27 -0.63 4.47
N ARG A 158 -28.04 0.68 4.39
CA ARG A 158 -28.95 1.63 3.70
C ARG A 158 -28.86 1.54 2.18
N PHE A 159 -27.67 1.21 1.65
CA PHE A 159 -27.38 1.13 0.22
C PHE A 159 -26.68 -0.20 -0.11
N PRO A 160 -27.41 -1.34 -0.12
CA PRO A 160 -26.82 -2.68 -0.27
C PRO A 160 -26.02 -2.87 -1.54
N LYS A 161 -26.32 -2.13 -2.59
CA LYS A 161 -25.59 -2.20 -3.86
C LYS A 161 -24.16 -1.61 -3.77
N LEU A 162 -23.81 -0.89 -2.70
CA LEU A 162 -22.45 -0.44 -2.41
C LEU A 162 -21.60 -1.52 -1.72
N SER A 163 -22.23 -2.55 -1.13
CA SER A 163 -21.52 -3.61 -0.41
C SER A 163 -20.41 -4.28 -1.22
N PRO A 164 -20.56 -4.58 -2.53
CA PRO A 164 -19.46 -5.17 -3.30
C PRO A 164 -18.20 -4.30 -3.40
N LEU A 165 -18.35 -2.97 -3.40
CA LEU A 165 -17.22 -2.05 -3.35
C LEU A 165 -16.59 -2.02 -1.96
N TYR A 166 -17.41 -2.00 -0.91
CA TYR A 166 -16.94 -2.05 0.47
C TYR A 166 -16.16 -3.34 0.75
N ASP A 167 -16.72 -4.50 0.37
CA ASP A 167 -16.05 -5.80 0.52
C ASP A 167 -14.73 -5.86 -0.24
N TYR A 168 -14.68 -5.21 -1.42
CA TYR A 168 -13.45 -5.10 -2.16
C TYR A 168 -12.40 -4.27 -1.42
N ILE A 169 -12.75 -3.07 -0.97
CA ILE A 169 -11.85 -2.16 -0.24
C ILE A 169 -11.34 -2.81 1.04
N LYS A 170 -12.22 -3.47 1.79
CA LYS A 170 -11.90 -4.05 3.09
C LYS A 170 -11.10 -5.35 2.97
N GLU A 171 -11.46 -6.21 2.02
CA GLU A 171 -11.05 -7.61 2.04
C GLU A 171 -10.29 -8.03 0.79
N ARG A 172 -10.93 -7.90 -0.40
CA ARG A 172 -10.43 -8.55 -1.62
C ARG A 172 -9.18 -7.90 -2.17
N ALA A 173 -9.09 -6.59 -2.07
CA ALA A 173 -7.96 -5.81 -2.55
C ALA A 173 -6.62 -6.30 -1.98
N TRP A 174 -6.59 -6.68 -0.72
CA TRP A 174 -5.38 -7.09 0.00
C TRP A 174 -5.01 -8.56 -0.24
N ASN A 175 -5.90 -9.30 -0.85
CA ASN A 175 -5.67 -10.68 -1.29
C ASN A 175 -5.37 -10.78 -2.79
N GLU A 176 -5.23 -9.68 -3.52
CA GLU A 176 -4.83 -9.69 -4.92
C GLU A 176 -3.36 -10.18 -5.05
N PRO A 177 -3.06 -11.00 -6.08
CA PRO A 177 -1.73 -11.59 -6.24
C PRO A 177 -0.66 -10.55 -6.59
N ASP A 178 -1.04 -9.47 -7.24
CA ASP A 178 -0.16 -8.41 -7.64
C ASP A 178 -0.85 -7.03 -7.65
N HIS A 179 -0.04 -5.97 -7.58
CA HIS A 179 -0.53 -4.59 -7.56
C HIS A 179 -1.17 -4.15 -8.89
N PHE A 180 -0.86 -4.80 -10.01
CA PHE A 180 -1.47 -4.43 -11.30
C PHE A 180 -2.88 -5.02 -11.42
N MET A 181 -3.11 -6.22 -10.86
CA MET A 181 -4.46 -6.72 -10.66
C MET A 181 -5.26 -5.82 -9.72
N LEU A 182 -4.64 -5.39 -8.61
CA LEU A 182 -5.23 -4.44 -7.67
C LEU A 182 -5.67 -3.15 -8.40
N LEU A 183 -4.83 -2.60 -9.28
CA LEU A 183 -5.12 -1.38 -10.04
C LEU A 183 -6.31 -1.57 -10.99
N ARG A 184 -6.33 -2.66 -11.77
CA ARG A 184 -7.43 -2.97 -12.70
C ARG A 184 -8.74 -3.27 -11.98
N ASN A 185 -8.68 -4.09 -10.93
CA ASN A 185 -9.85 -4.54 -10.18
C ASN A 185 -10.48 -3.41 -9.38
N SER A 186 -9.69 -2.46 -8.85
CA SER A 186 -10.24 -1.28 -8.17
C SER A 186 -11.13 -0.44 -9.09
N ILE A 187 -10.71 -0.23 -10.35
CA ILE A 187 -11.53 0.43 -11.37
C ILE A 187 -12.76 -0.43 -11.69
N GLY A 188 -12.57 -1.75 -11.90
CA GLY A 188 -13.65 -2.68 -12.20
C GLY A 188 -14.75 -2.70 -11.12
N HIS A 189 -14.39 -2.64 -9.85
CA HIS A 189 -15.36 -2.55 -8.74
C HIS A 189 -16.04 -1.18 -8.68
N GLY A 190 -15.33 -0.09 -8.95
CA GLY A 190 -15.92 1.25 -9.08
C GLY A 190 -16.96 1.32 -10.22
N LEU A 191 -16.65 0.73 -11.37
CA LEU A 191 -17.57 0.66 -12.52
C LEU A 191 -18.88 -0.08 -12.18
N LYS A 192 -18.83 -1.14 -11.37
CA LYS A 192 -20.01 -1.94 -11.00
C LYS A 192 -21.01 -1.17 -10.14
N VAL A 193 -20.54 -0.24 -9.33
CA VAL A 193 -21.38 0.54 -8.40
C VAL A 193 -21.70 1.95 -8.88
N ARG A 194 -21.29 2.31 -10.10
CA ARG A 194 -21.38 3.69 -10.63
C ARG A 194 -22.78 4.30 -10.59
N SER A 195 -23.82 3.49 -10.80
CA SER A 195 -25.21 3.93 -10.78
C SER A 195 -25.76 4.22 -9.38
N GLU A 196 -25.07 3.71 -8.35
CA GLU A 196 -25.49 3.84 -6.96
C GLU A 196 -24.82 5.02 -6.24
N ILE A 197 -23.78 5.59 -6.86
CA ILE A 197 -23.04 6.70 -6.27
C ILE A 197 -23.84 8.00 -6.45
N ASP A 198 -24.29 8.54 -5.32
CA ASP A 198 -24.88 9.87 -5.23
C ASP A 198 -23.80 10.87 -4.80
N PRO A 199 -23.35 11.78 -5.70
CA PRO A 199 -22.31 12.76 -5.37
C PRO A 199 -22.73 13.78 -4.32
N GLY A 200 -24.03 13.95 -4.08
CA GLY A 200 -24.58 14.84 -3.04
C GLY A 200 -24.36 14.31 -1.62
N ARG A 201 -24.07 13.00 -1.48
CA ARG A 201 -23.94 12.33 -0.18
C ARG A 201 -22.49 12.22 0.26
N ASP A 202 -22.22 12.60 1.51
CA ASP A 202 -20.89 12.52 2.12
C ASP A 202 -20.40 11.08 2.28
N ASP A 203 -21.27 10.17 2.72
CA ASP A 203 -20.94 8.76 2.90
C ASP A 203 -20.59 8.08 1.58
N HIS A 204 -21.27 8.39 0.47
CA HIS A 204 -20.93 7.87 -0.86
C HIS A 204 -19.59 8.44 -1.37
N LEU A 205 -19.38 9.75 -1.19
CA LEU A 205 -18.10 10.38 -1.57
C LEU A 205 -16.93 9.80 -0.79
N ALA A 206 -17.11 9.52 0.49
CA ALA A 206 -16.10 8.87 1.31
C ALA A 206 -15.74 7.47 0.80
N PHE A 207 -16.72 6.64 0.37
CA PHE A 207 -16.46 5.37 -0.28
C PHE A 207 -15.65 5.52 -1.57
N VAL A 208 -15.97 6.52 -2.40
CA VAL A 208 -15.21 6.82 -3.62
C VAL A 208 -13.76 7.18 -3.30
N LEU A 209 -13.52 7.99 -2.27
CA LEU A 209 -12.16 8.37 -1.85
C LEU A 209 -11.39 7.18 -1.25
N GLU A 210 -12.04 6.31 -0.48
CA GLU A 210 -11.39 5.08 0.00
C GLU A 210 -11.01 4.15 -1.14
N ALA A 211 -11.89 3.95 -2.12
CA ALA A 211 -11.60 3.15 -3.30
C ALA A 211 -10.48 3.76 -4.15
N ALA A 212 -10.47 5.09 -4.29
CA ALA A 212 -9.35 5.80 -4.92
C ALA A 212 -8.05 5.66 -4.13
N GLY A 213 -8.12 5.53 -2.79
CA GLY A 213 -6.98 5.21 -1.92
C GLY A 213 -6.39 3.82 -2.21
N VAL A 214 -7.23 2.81 -2.40
CA VAL A 214 -6.82 1.45 -2.81
C VAL A 214 -6.17 1.49 -4.20
N PHE A 215 -6.78 2.17 -5.16
CA PHE A 215 -6.20 2.43 -6.48
C PHE A 215 -4.84 3.11 -6.38
N ALA A 216 -4.69 4.09 -5.50
CA ALA A 216 -3.45 4.84 -5.29
C ALA A 216 -2.31 3.97 -4.73
N VAL A 217 -2.58 2.92 -3.94
CA VAL A 217 -1.57 1.93 -3.52
C VAL A 217 -0.93 1.27 -4.74
N ALA A 218 -1.75 0.81 -5.67
CA ALA A 218 -1.27 0.17 -6.90
C ALA A 218 -0.58 1.18 -7.86
N LEU A 219 -1.13 2.39 -7.96
CA LEU A 219 -0.51 3.48 -8.74
C LEU A 219 0.88 3.83 -8.21
N ALA A 220 1.06 3.92 -6.89
CA ALA A 220 2.37 4.21 -6.29
C ALA A 220 3.40 3.13 -6.64
N THR A 221 3.02 1.84 -6.60
CA THR A 221 3.89 0.75 -7.07
C THR A 221 4.28 0.92 -8.53
N CYS A 222 3.29 1.23 -9.40
CA CYS A 222 3.52 1.48 -10.82
C CYS A 222 4.51 2.65 -11.03
N VAL A 223 4.32 3.76 -10.31
CA VAL A 223 5.20 4.93 -10.34
C VAL A 223 6.61 4.56 -9.88
N GLY A 224 6.76 3.80 -8.79
CA GLY A 224 8.06 3.33 -8.31
C GLY A 224 8.82 2.51 -9.36
N ILE A 225 8.14 1.55 -10.01
CA ILE A 225 8.74 0.73 -11.07
C ILE A 225 9.16 1.61 -12.26
N VAL A 226 8.26 2.48 -12.71
CA VAL A 226 8.56 3.40 -13.83
C VAL A 226 9.73 4.32 -13.50
N PHE A 227 9.77 4.86 -12.29
CA PHE A 227 10.85 5.72 -11.84
C PHE A 227 12.19 5.01 -11.81
N HIS A 228 12.25 3.78 -11.31
CA HIS A 228 13.49 3.00 -11.29
C HIS A 228 13.97 2.55 -12.67
N GLN A 229 13.05 2.26 -13.58
CA GLN A 229 13.39 1.83 -14.94
C GLN A 229 13.69 3.01 -15.87
N TYR A 230 13.01 4.13 -15.67
CA TYR A 230 13.02 5.27 -16.58
C TYR A 230 13.14 6.58 -15.79
N LEU A 231 14.33 6.87 -15.25
CA LEU A 231 14.60 8.10 -14.49
C LEU A 231 14.23 9.40 -15.26
N GLN A 232 14.14 9.32 -16.58
CA GLN A 232 13.68 10.42 -17.43
C GLN A 232 12.53 9.95 -18.34
N THR A 233 11.31 10.19 -17.91
CA THR A 233 10.09 9.80 -18.66
C THR A 233 9.64 10.79 -19.72
N ASN A 234 10.57 11.57 -20.30
CA ASN A 234 10.24 12.63 -21.24
C ASN A 234 9.69 12.13 -22.59
N GLN A 235 9.88 10.84 -22.90
CA GLN A 235 9.37 10.25 -24.14
C GLN A 235 8.00 9.60 -23.89
N ARG A 236 6.95 10.24 -24.38
CA ARG A 236 5.55 9.76 -24.25
C ARG A 236 5.37 8.33 -24.76
N GLN A 237 5.97 8.00 -25.90
CA GLN A 237 5.84 6.68 -26.51
C GLN A 237 6.52 5.59 -25.69
N ALA A 238 7.70 5.87 -25.11
CA ALA A 238 8.39 4.92 -24.25
C ALA A 238 7.58 4.63 -22.98
N LEU A 239 6.99 5.65 -22.37
CA LEU A 239 6.15 5.49 -21.18
C LEU A 239 4.87 4.70 -21.48
N ASP A 240 4.22 4.97 -22.64
CA ASP A 240 3.01 4.26 -23.06
C ASP A 240 3.27 2.75 -23.19
N GLY A 241 4.28 2.38 -23.95
CA GLY A 241 4.65 0.96 -24.14
C GLY A 241 5.08 0.28 -22.84
N ALA A 242 5.88 0.99 -22.02
CA ALA A 242 6.33 0.47 -20.73
C ALA A 242 5.15 0.19 -19.78
N LEU A 243 4.24 1.15 -19.64
CA LEU A 243 3.08 1.00 -18.75
C LEU A 243 2.15 -0.13 -19.20
N LYS A 244 1.88 -0.26 -20.50
CA LYS A 244 1.10 -1.37 -21.04
C LYS A 244 1.74 -2.70 -20.69
N THR A 245 3.04 -2.82 -20.91
CA THR A 245 3.82 -4.03 -20.60
C THR A 245 3.80 -4.35 -19.12
N ILE A 246 4.10 -3.38 -18.27
CA ILE A 246 4.16 -3.54 -16.81
C ILE A 246 2.80 -3.97 -16.27
N MET A 247 1.72 -3.31 -16.70
CA MET A 247 0.36 -3.55 -16.18
C MET A 247 -0.18 -4.96 -16.48
N TRP A 248 0.37 -5.64 -17.46
CA TRP A 248 -0.06 -6.98 -17.85
C TRP A 248 0.95 -8.07 -17.49
N GLY A 249 1.96 -7.75 -16.67
CA GLY A 249 2.92 -8.74 -16.18
C GLY A 249 4.05 -9.10 -17.15
N GLY A 250 4.33 -8.22 -18.12
CA GLY A 250 5.41 -8.39 -19.08
C GLY A 250 4.95 -8.36 -20.53
N ARG A 251 5.92 -8.28 -21.45
CA ARG A 251 5.66 -8.13 -22.89
C ARG A 251 4.88 -9.30 -23.48
N GLU A 252 5.29 -10.52 -23.16
CA GLU A 252 4.64 -11.73 -23.67
C GLU A 252 3.18 -11.83 -23.24
N GLN A 253 2.91 -11.55 -21.97
CA GLN A 253 1.56 -11.58 -21.43
C GLN A 253 0.68 -10.48 -22.04
N TYR A 254 1.24 -9.28 -22.21
CA TYR A 254 0.54 -8.19 -22.87
C TYR A 254 0.18 -8.55 -24.32
N ASP A 255 1.14 -9.06 -25.11
CA ASP A 255 0.93 -9.44 -26.51
C ASP A 255 -0.11 -10.58 -26.61
N TYR A 256 -0.06 -11.56 -25.72
CA TYR A 256 -1.06 -12.64 -25.65
C TYR A 256 -2.48 -12.13 -25.38
N ILE A 257 -2.66 -11.31 -24.34
CA ILE A 257 -3.96 -10.76 -23.98
C ILE A 257 -4.49 -9.82 -25.05
N SER A 258 -3.62 -8.97 -25.62
CA SER A 258 -3.97 -8.08 -26.73
C SER A 258 -4.43 -8.85 -27.97
N GLY A 259 -3.78 -9.98 -28.27
CA GLY A 259 -4.19 -10.86 -29.37
C GLY A 259 -5.57 -11.50 -29.15
N ILE A 260 -5.85 -11.96 -27.94
CA ILE A 260 -7.18 -12.49 -27.58
C ILE A 260 -8.25 -11.39 -27.70
N TRP A 261 -7.94 -10.22 -27.13
CA TRP A 261 -8.86 -9.09 -27.14
C TRP A 261 -9.18 -8.62 -28.57
N ALA A 262 -8.17 -8.51 -29.43
CA ALA A 262 -8.36 -8.16 -30.85
C ALA A 262 -9.32 -9.11 -31.56
N LYS A 263 -9.15 -10.43 -31.35
CA LYS A 263 -10.05 -11.44 -31.93
C LYS A 263 -11.48 -11.32 -31.40
N LEU A 264 -11.66 -11.02 -30.10
CA LEU A 264 -12.99 -10.82 -29.51
C LEU A 264 -13.68 -9.57 -30.06
N VAL A 265 -12.95 -8.47 -30.24
CA VAL A 265 -13.47 -7.23 -30.80
C VAL A 265 -13.86 -7.44 -32.26
N GLU A 266 -13.04 -8.13 -33.05
CA GLU A 266 -13.32 -8.48 -34.44
C GLU A 266 -14.57 -9.37 -34.56
N ALA A 267 -14.67 -10.40 -33.72
CA ALA A 267 -15.85 -11.30 -33.70
C ALA A 267 -17.16 -10.57 -33.34
N LYS A 268 -17.08 -9.46 -32.61
CA LYS A 268 -18.22 -8.60 -32.25
C LYS A 268 -18.47 -7.45 -33.24
N GLY A 269 -17.73 -7.38 -34.33
CA GLY A 269 -17.85 -6.29 -35.31
C GLY A 269 -17.39 -4.94 -34.79
N GLY A 270 -16.54 -4.91 -33.79
CA GLY A 270 -16.03 -3.70 -33.15
C GLY A 270 -14.99 -2.97 -34.02
N ALA A 271 -14.90 -1.65 -33.83
CA ALA A 271 -13.94 -0.81 -34.53
C ALA A 271 -12.50 -1.09 -34.04
N GLU A 272 -11.54 -0.82 -34.93
CA GLU A 272 -10.10 -1.02 -34.69
C GLU A 272 -9.56 -0.27 -33.46
N GLU A 273 -10.16 0.89 -33.17
CA GLU A 273 -9.83 1.71 -31.99
C GLU A 273 -10.06 1.02 -30.65
N HIS A 274 -10.87 -0.05 -30.59
CA HIS A 274 -11.17 -0.80 -29.37
C HIS A 274 -10.27 -2.03 -29.18
N ARG A 275 -9.26 -2.21 -30.05
CA ARG A 275 -8.35 -3.38 -29.99
C ARG A 275 -7.27 -3.28 -28.92
N ASP A 276 -7.08 -2.11 -28.32
CA ASP A 276 -6.05 -1.89 -27.30
C ASP A 276 -6.55 -2.25 -25.89
N VAL A 277 -5.76 -3.05 -25.17
CA VAL A 277 -6.03 -3.47 -23.80
C VAL A 277 -5.43 -2.45 -22.84
N SER A 278 -6.10 -1.31 -22.72
CA SER A 278 -5.67 -0.21 -21.85
C SER A 278 -6.71 0.08 -20.76
N LEU A 279 -6.29 0.82 -19.71
CA LEU A 279 -7.23 1.32 -18.71
C LEU A 279 -8.18 2.37 -19.33
N PRO A 280 -9.39 2.52 -18.78
CA PRO A 280 -10.26 3.62 -19.15
C PRO A 280 -9.55 4.97 -19.01
N ALA A 281 -9.86 5.91 -19.92
CA ALA A 281 -9.22 7.24 -19.95
C ALA A 281 -7.68 7.16 -19.99
N TRP A 282 -7.13 6.30 -20.85
CA TRP A 282 -5.70 5.98 -20.92
C TRP A 282 -4.78 7.20 -21.01
N ASN A 283 -5.11 8.17 -21.84
CA ASN A 283 -4.30 9.39 -21.96
C ASN A 283 -4.25 10.19 -20.64
N THR A 284 -5.36 10.23 -19.89
CA THR A 284 -5.42 10.85 -18.56
C THR A 284 -4.56 10.06 -17.57
N PHE A 285 -4.56 8.71 -17.68
CA PHE A 285 -3.69 7.85 -16.86
C PHE A 285 -2.20 8.11 -17.13
N LEU A 286 -1.80 8.23 -18.39
CA LEU A 286 -0.42 8.57 -18.74
C LEU A 286 0.02 9.92 -18.15
N GLN A 287 -0.85 10.93 -18.19
CA GLN A 287 -0.55 12.23 -17.58
C GLN A 287 -0.49 12.14 -16.05
N LEU A 288 -1.36 11.33 -15.45
CA LEU A 288 -1.34 11.06 -14.00
C LEU A 288 0.00 10.44 -13.60
N VAL A 289 0.44 9.36 -14.26
CA VAL A 289 1.72 8.71 -13.96
C VAL A 289 2.89 9.69 -14.11
N ARG A 290 2.90 10.52 -15.17
CA ARG A 290 3.92 11.57 -15.34
C ARG A 290 3.96 12.53 -14.18
N SER A 291 2.80 13.06 -13.78
CA SER A 291 2.73 14.00 -12.66
C SER A 291 3.24 13.38 -11.36
N HIS A 292 3.04 12.07 -11.19
CA HIS A 292 3.55 11.32 -10.04
C HIS A 292 5.05 11.04 -10.11
N THR A 293 5.61 10.82 -11.30
CA THR A 293 7.05 10.60 -11.47
C THR A 293 7.88 11.87 -11.27
N ASP A 294 7.28 13.06 -11.37
CA ASP A 294 7.94 14.33 -11.04
C ASP A 294 8.20 14.46 -9.52
N ALA A 295 7.41 13.80 -8.68
CA ALA A 295 7.56 13.81 -7.22
C ALA A 295 7.15 12.45 -6.62
N PRO A 296 7.90 11.36 -6.90
CA PRO A 296 7.47 9.99 -6.66
C PRO A 296 7.26 9.65 -5.18
N HIS A 297 7.98 10.30 -4.27
CA HIS A 297 7.82 10.10 -2.84
C HIS A 297 6.41 10.48 -2.33
N PHE A 298 5.75 11.45 -2.95
CA PHE A 298 4.36 11.78 -2.61
C PHE A 298 3.38 10.69 -3.05
N SER A 299 3.69 9.93 -4.11
CA SER A 299 2.81 8.86 -4.58
C SER A 299 2.49 7.86 -3.46
N PHE A 300 3.47 7.58 -2.61
CA PHE A 300 3.33 6.66 -1.47
C PHE A 300 2.61 7.27 -0.26
N GLN A 301 2.35 8.57 -0.26
CA GLN A 301 1.57 9.26 0.78
C GLN A 301 0.09 9.42 0.39
N ILE A 302 -0.21 9.39 -0.91
CA ILE A 302 -1.57 9.63 -1.43
C ILE A 302 -2.60 8.61 -0.94
N PRO A 303 -2.33 7.30 -0.83
CA PRO A 303 -3.30 6.36 -0.29
C PRO A 303 -3.79 6.77 1.11
N GLN A 304 -2.86 7.15 1.99
CA GLN A 304 -3.20 7.61 3.33
C GLN A 304 -3.92 8.97 3.30
N LEU A 305 -3.53 9.90 2.43
CA LEU A 305 -4.20 11.18 2.23
C LEU A 305 -5.69 10.97 1.88
N LEU A 306 -5.97 10.14 0.87
CA LEU A 306 -7.34 9.86 0.41
C LEU A 306 -8.17 9.14 1.48
N ARG A 307 -7.52 8.23 2.22
CA ARG A 307 -8.17 7.56 3.34
C ARG A 307 -8.53 8.53 4.47
N VAL A 308 -7.62 9.44 4.84
CA VAL A 308 -7.90 10.47 5.85
C VAL A 308 -9.02 11.39 5.37
N ALA A 309 -9.02 11.79 4.10
CA ALA A 309 -10.10 12.57 3.51
C ALA A 309 -11.46 11.88 3.64
N ALA A 310 -11.52 10.58 3.32
CA ALA A 310 -12.72 9.76 3.48
C ALA A 310 -13.19 9.70 4.94
N LEU A 311 -12.25 9.46 5.87
CA LEU A 311 -12.54 9.35 7.30
C LEU A 311 -13.01 10.68 7.90
N ASP A 312 -12.44 11.80 7.49
CA ASP A 312 -12.87 13.12 7.96
C ASP A 312 -14.28 13.44 7.46
N ILE A 313 -14.61 13.09 6.21
CA ILE A 313 -15.97 13.25 5.67
C ILE A 313 -16.96 12.36 6.43
N MET A 314 -16.67 11.08 6.64
CA MET A 314 -17.52 10.15 7.40
C MET A 314 -17.76 10.63 8.83
N GLY A 315 -16.74 11.20 9.46
CA GLY A 315 -16.81 11.74 10.82
C GLY A 315 -17.37 13.16 10.88
N SER A 316 -17.94 13.68 9.78
CA SER A 316 -18.47 15.05 9.70
C SER A 316 -17.46 16.12 10.13
N ARG A 317 -16.17 15.88 9.84
CA ARG A 317 -15.07 16.81 10.13
C ARG A 317 -14.72 17.63 8.90
N PRO A 318 -14.05 18.78 9.08
CA PRO A 318 -13.53 19.52 7.94
C PRO A 318 -12.54 18.65 7.14
N PHE A 319 -12.63 18.75 5.82
CA PHE A 319 -11.83 17.97 4.89
C PHE A 319 -10.32 18.08 5.15
N LEU A 320 -9.67 16.96 5.37
CA LEU A 320 -8.25 16.83 5.70
C LEU A 320 -7.78 17.62 6.95
N ALA A 321 -8.69 17.88 7.87
CA ALA A 321 -8.36 18.58 9.12
C ALA A 321 -7.37 17.78 9.98
N SER A 322 -7.43 16.45 9.89
CA SER A 322 -6.60 15.52 10.66
C SER A 322 -5.12 15.50 10.22
N LEU A 323 -4.78 16.06 9.07
CA LEU A 323 -3.40 16.07 8.54
C LEU A 323 -2.62 17.34 8.86
N GLY A 324 -3.21 18.30 9.58
CA GLY A 324 -2.52 19.57 9.85
C GLY A 324 -2.30 20.38 8.56
N SER A 325 -1.05 20.64 8.19
CA SER A 325 -0.66 21.39 6.99
C SER A 325 0.08 20.49 5.99
N PRO A 326 -0.64 19.70 5.16
CA PRO A 326 -0.01 18.86 4.15
C PRO A 326 0.62 19.70 3.03
N ASP A 327 1.63 19.11 2.37
CA ASP A 327 2.30 19.75 1.23
C ASP A 327 1.29 20.02 0.10
N PRO A 328 1.29 21.21 -0.53
CA PRO A 328 0.41 21.55 -1.65
C PRO A 328 0.56 20.60 -2.85
N MET A 329 1.77 20.09 -3.13
CA MET A 329 1.99 19.11 -4.20
C MET A 329 1.32 17.78 -3.87
N LEU A 330 1.42 17.31 -2.63
CA LEU A 330 0.71 16.11 -2.15
C LEU A 330 -0.80 16.26 -2.35
N LEU A 331 -1.38 17.41 -1.98
CA LEU A 331 -2.80 17.71 -2.19
C LEU A 331 -3.16 17.71 -3.67
N LYS A 332 -2.35 18.33 -4.53
CA LYS A 332 -2.56 18.36 -5.98
C LYS A 332 -2.54 16.95 -6.58
N LEU A 333 -1.55 16.13 -6.24
CA LEU A 333 -1.47 14.76 -6.73
C LEU A 333 -2.62 13.89 -6.21
N GLY A 334 -3.04 14.06 -4.95
CA GLY A 334 -4.22 13.38 -4.39
C GLY A 334 -5.50 13.75 -5.13
N MET A 335 -5.70 15.04 -5.45
CA MET A 335 -6.82 15.51 -6.27
C MET A 335 -6.82 14.91 -7.67
N LEU A 336 -5.65 14.88 -8.33
CA LEU A 336 -5.52 14.29 -9.67
C LEU A 336 -5.83 12.79 -9.65
N THR A 337 -5.32 12.06 -8.65
CA THR A 337 -5.57 10.63 -8.46
C THR A 337 -7.05 10.32 -8.27
N ALA A 338 -7.72 11.02 -7.35
CA ALA A 338 -9.14 10.84 -7.12
C ALA A 338 -9.97 11.23 -8.35
N SER A 339 -9.61 12.32 -9.04
CA SER A 339 -10.27 12.77 -10.27
C SER A 339 -10.16 11.75 -11.40
N TYR A 340 -8.97 11.15 -11.58
CA TYR A 340 -8.78 10.08 -12.56
C TYR A 340 -9.61 8.84 -12.20
N TYR A 341 -9.59 8.41 -10.93
CA TYR A 341 -10.36 7.25 -10.49
C TYR A 341 -11.86 7.42 -10.78
N ILE A 342 -12.42 8.60 -10.49
CA ILE A 342 -13.81 8.94 -10.79
C ILE A 342 -14.08 8.84 -12.30
N GLU A 343 -13.21 9.38 -13.12
CA GLU A 343 -13.31 9.35 -14.59
C GLU A 343 -13.21 7.91 -15.13
N ALA A 344 -12.21 7.16 -14.69
CA ALA A 344 -11.98 5.77 -15.11
C ALA A 344 -13.13 4.85 -14.73
N CYS A 345 -13.75 5.07 -13.56
CA CYS A 345 -14.93 4.35 -13.10
C CYS A 345 -16.25 4.87 -13.69
N ARG A 346 -16.21 5.92 -14.54
CA ARG A 346 -17.40 6.56 -15.10
C ARG A 346 -18.42 6.94 -14.03
N LEU A 347 -17.94 7.41 -12.87
CA LEU A 347 -18.80 7.92 -11.81
C LEU A 347 -19.40 9.28 -12.21
N PRO A 348 -20.47 9.74 -11.53
CA PRO A 348 -21.11 11.03 -11.83
C PRO A 348 -20.09 12.18 -11.85
N LEU A 349 -20.19 13.07 -12.83
CA LEU A 349 -19.26 14.19 -13.00
C LEU A 349 -19.24 15.13 -11.78
N ASP A 350 -20.39 15.29 -11.12
CA ASP A 350 -20.52 16.09 -9.90
C ASP A 350 -19.62 15.58 -8.76
N ALA A 351 -19.37 14.26 -8.68
CA ALA A 351 -18.40 13.71 -7.73
C ALA A 351 -16.99 14.24 -8.00
N LYS A 352 -16.58 14.33 -9.29
CA LYS A 352 -15.28 14.88 -9.69
C LYS A 352 -15.20 16.39 -9.37
N THR A 353 -16.27 17.13 -9.64
CA THR A 353 -16.36 18.56 -9.33
C THR A 353 -16.22 18.79 -7.83
N ARG A 354 -16.96 18.04 -7.02
CA ARG A 354 -16.94 18.13 -5.55
C ARG A 354 -15.57 17.80 -4.97
N VAL A 355 -14.90 16.76 -5.47
CA VAL A 355 -13.52 16.42 -5.07
C VAL A 355 -12.59 17.59 -5.36
N LYS A 356 -12.65 18.15 -6.57
CA LYS A 356 -11.81 19.30 -6.95
C LYS A 356 -12.03 20.51 -6.05
N GLU A 357 -13.28 20.82 -5.71
CA GLU A 357 -13.60 21.92 -4.80
C GLU A 357 -13.08 21.69 -3.38
N LEU A 358 -13.20 20.48 -2.83
CA LEU A 358 -12.70 20.14 -1.50
C LEU A 358 -11.18 20.27 -1.43
N PHE A 359 -10.47 19.69 -2.38
CA PHE A 359 -9.01 19.82 -2.46
C PHE A 359 -8.57 21.24 -2.76
N GLY A 360 -9.24 21.94 -3.70
CA GLY A 360 -8.93 23.32 -4.06
C GLY A 360 -9.04 24.28 -2.87
N ARG A 361 -10.11 24.18 -2.09
CA ARG A 361 -10.27 24.94 -0.83
C ARG A 361 -9.14 24.63 0.16
N ARG A 362 -8.74 23.38 0.30
CA ARG A 362 -7.67 22.99 1.21
C ARG A 362 -6.31 23.50 0.77
N ILE A 363 -6.00 23.45 -0.53
CA ILE A 363 -4.76 24.01 -1.12
C ILE A 363 -4.70 25.52 -0.84
N ALA A 364 -5.80 26.25 -1.09
CA ALA A 364 -5.87 27.68 -0.84
C ALA A 364 -5.63 28.01 0.65
N THR A 365 -6.22 27.25 1.57
CA THR A 365 -6.04 27.44 3.01
C THR A 365 -4.57 27.24 3.43
N VAL A 366 -3.91 26.21 2.91
CA VAL A 366 -2.50 25.93 3.22
C VAL A 366 -1.60 27.04 2.66
N ALA A 367 -1.85 27.52 1.44
CA ALA A 367 -1.08 28.60 0.82
C ALA A 367 -1.17 29.91 1.61
N ILE A 368 -2.36 30.28 2.10
CA ILE A 368 -2.55 31.47 2.93
C ILE A 368 -1.82 31.31 4.27
N GLY A 369 -1.93 30.14 4.92
CA GLY A 369 -1.24 29.85 6.19
C GLY A 369 0.28 29.93 6.05
N ALA A 370 0.84 29.47 4.95
CA ALA A 370 2.28 29.55 4.66
C ALA A 370 2.73 31.00 4.46
N SER A 371 1.91 31.84 3.80
CA SER A 371 2.22 33.25 3.57
C SER A 371 2.18 34.08 4.86
N SER A 372 1.30 33.73 5.82
CA SER A 372 1.21 34.43 7.11
C SER A 372 2.25 33.98 8.12
N ALA A 373 2.86 32.84 7.92
CA ALA A 373 3.92 32.27 8.78
C ALA A 373 5.34 32.63 8.32
N ALA A 374 5.48 33.39 7.21
CA ALA A 374 6.80 33.93 6.84
C ALA A 374 7.30 34.81 7.98
N PRO A 375 8.42 34.49 8.65
CA PRO A 375 8.92 35.29 9.74
C PRO A 375 9.27 36.64 9.15
N LEU A 376 8.81 37.70 9.80
CA LEU A 376 9.48 38.98 9.77
C LEU A 376 10.90 38.75 10.30
N VAL A 377 11.80 38.27 9.43
CA VAL A 377 13.22 38.35 9.70
C VAL A 377 13.56 39.86 9.67
N SER A 378 13.34 40.51 10.81
CA SER A 378 13.96 41.78 11.10
C SER A 378 15.45 41.55 10.89
N ALA A 379 15.98 42.17 9.86
CA ALA A 379 17.40 42.21 9.62
C ALA A 379 18.06 42.99 10.78
N GLU A 380 18.17 42.37 11.94
CA GLU A 380 19.15 42.78 12.94
C GLU A 380 20.53 42.46 12.36
N ARG A 381 21.18 43.53 11.89
CA ARG A 381 22.60 43.52 11.55
C ARG A 381 23.37 43.10 12.78
N VAL A 382 23.77 41.81 12.82
CA VAL A 382 24.77 41.34 13.75
C VAL A 382 26.09 42.04 13.35
N PRO A 383 26.74 42.81 14.23
CA PRO A 383 28.04 43.38 13.92
C PRO A 383 29.06 42.25 13.75
N THR A 384 29.64 42.18 12.58
CA THR A 384 30.69 41.22 12.22
C THR A 384 31.96 41.58 13.01
N THR A 385 32.12 41.02 14.20
CA THR A 385 33.40 40.96 14.87
C THR A 385 34.13 39.75 14.31
N ALA A 386 35.05 40.00 13.40
CA ALA A 386 35.95 39.00 12.85
C ALA A 386 36.91 38.53 13.95
N ALA A 387 36.55 37.47 14.66
CA ALA A 387 37.51 36.71 15.47
C ALA A 387 38.15 35.66 14.54
N SER A 388 39.41 35.91 14.22
CA SER A 388 40.26 34.96 13.48
C SER A 388 40.46 33.71 14.33
N ILE A 389 39.74 32.65 14.02
CA ILE A 389 40.02 31.31 14.57
C ILE A 389 41.13 30.72 13.74
N SER A 390 42.35 30.70 14.27
CA SER A 390 43.46 29.95 13.73
C SER A 390 43.23 28.45 13.96
N LEU A 391 43.02 27.71 12.88
CA LEU A 391 42.99 26.25 12.90
C LEU A 391 44.36 25.66 13.28
N PRO A 392 44.43 24.67 14.14
CA PRO A 392 45.68 23.96 14.41
C PRO A 392 46.15 23.20 13.18
N PRO A 393 47.47 23.05 12.96
CA PRO A 393 48.01 22.34 11.82
C PRO A 393 47.67 20.85 11.88
N PRO A 394 47.50 20.17 10.71
CA PRO A 394 47.20 18.75 10.66
C PRO A 394 48.39 17.95 11.22
N PRO A 395 48.12 16.80 11.87
CA PRO A 395 49.20 15.93 12.38
C PRO A 395 50.02 15.33 11.24
N THR A 396 51.35 15.47 11.39
CA THR A 396 52.34 14.88 10.48
C THR A 396 52.29 13.34 10.58
N ILE A 397 51.92 12.69 9.51
CA ILE A 397 51.99 11.24 9.42
C ILE A 397 53.45 10.84 9.14
N ASN A 398 54.10 10.28 10.15
CA ASN A 398 55.43 9.63 9.98
C ASN A 398 55.25 8.38 9.14
N SER A 399 55.86 8.37 7.97
CA SER A 399 56.08 7.18 7.13
C SER A 399 57.16 6.31 7.77
N GLY A 400 56.78 5.30 8.52
CA GLY A 400 57.66 4.30 9.11
C GLY A 400 57.37 2.90 8.51
N SER A 401 58.42 2.45 7.78
CA SER A 401 58.83 1.07 7.47
C SER A 401 57.78 0.03 7.08
N SER A 402 57.80 -0.28 5.82
CA SER A 402 57.34 -1.52 5.18
C SER A 402 57.99 -2.78 5.79
N SER A 403 57.17 -3.74 6.20
CA SER A 403 57.59 -5.16 6.30
C SER A 403 56.64 -6.02 5.47
N PRO A 404 57.10 -6.97 4.71
CA PRO A 404 56.27 -7.77 3.83
C PRO A 404 55.54 -8.87 4.61
N ILE A 405 54.24 -8.99 4.40
CA ILE A 405 53.47 -10.16 4.86
C ILE A 405 53.48 -11.21 3.80
N GLU A 406 54.06 -12.36 4.17
CA GLU A 406 54.09 -13.60 3.39
C GLU A 406 52.71 -14.11 3.06
N ALA A 407 52.54 -14.49 1.81
CA ALA A 407 51.36 -15.20 1.32
C ALA A 407 51.39 -16.65 1.78
N VAL A 408 50.48 -17.05 2.63
CA VAL A 408 50.22 -18.46 2.91
C VAL A 408 49.12 -18.94 1.97
N THR A 409 49.56 -19.72 0.99
CA THR A 409 48.69 -20.48 0.07
C THR A 409 48.47 -21.86 0.68
N GLU A 410 47.31 -22.12 1.26
CA GLU A 410 46.91 -23.50 1.61
C GLU A 410 45.96 -24.03 0.54
N ALA A 411 46.52 -24.94 -0.26
CA ALA A 411 45.78 -25.80 -1.17
C ALA A 411 45.25 -27.00 -0.41
N THR A 412 43.95 -27.14 -0.25
CA THR A 412 43.32 -28.38 0.23
C THR A 412 42.74 -29.14 -0.96
N SER A 413 43.48 -30.12 -1.42
CA SER A 413 43.04 -31.18 -2.32
C SER A 413 42.12 -32.13 -1.58
N LEU A 414 40.90 -32.38 -2.06
CA LEU A 414 40.11 -33.55 -1.69
C LEU A 414 39.80 -34.40 -2.91
N ARG A 415 40.27 -35.64 -2.75
CA ARG A 415 40.19 -36.78 -3.64
C ARG A 415 38.78 -37.20 -3.99
N GLY A 416 38.70 -37.77 -5.17
CA GLY A 416 37.56 -38.44 -5.76
C GLY A 416 37.10 -39.70 -4.99
N GLY A 417 35.91 -40.09 -5.31
CA GLY A 417 35.25 -41.34 -4.93
C GLY A 417 34.24 -41.68 -6.00
N ASP A 418 34.64 -42.62 -6.86
CA ASP A 418 33.78 -43.28 -7.86
C ASP A 418 32.72 -44.14 -7.20
N GLY A 419 31.58 -44.25 -7.86
CA GLY A 419 30.64 -45.34 -7.65
C GLY A 419 29.30 -45.15 -8.39
N PRO A 420 28.97 -46.00 -9.35
CA PRO A 420 27.76 -45.90 -10.12
C PRO A 420 26.59 -46.67 -9.49
N ALA A 421 25.37 -46.13 -9.53
CA ALA A 421 24.17 -46.93 -9.29
C ALA A 421 23.06 -46.52 -10.27
N GLN A 422 22.87 -47.41 -11.18
CA GLN A 422 21.67 -47.97 -11.83
C GLN A 422 20.37 -47.15 -11.87
N ALA A 423 19.94 -47.05 -13.11
CA ALA A 423 18.61 -46.64 -13.57
C ALA A 423 17.51 -47.61 -13.10
N SER A 424 16.40 -47.07 -12.73
CA SER A 424 15.10 -47.74 -12.88
C SER A 424 14.08 -46.71 -13.38
N GLY A 425 13.63 -46.94 -14.61
CA GLY A 425 12.59 -46.17 -15.28
C GLY A 425 11.21 -46.44 -14.68
N VAL A 426 10.43 -45.40 -14.55
CA VAL A 426 8.98 -45.47 -14.54
C VAL A 426 8.46 -44.37 -15.47
N SER A 427 7.96 -44.83 -16.62
CA SER A 427 7.15 -44.03 -17.53
C SER A 427 5.73 -43.83 -16.92
N SER A 428 5.35 -42.61 -16.70
CA SER A 428 3.93 -42.25 -16.54
C SER A 428 3.57 -41.13 -17.49
N SER A 429 2.88 -41.47 -18.53
CA SER A 429 2.13 -40.61 -19.44
C SER A 429 1.07 -39.83 -18.66
N GLY A 430 1.34 -38.58 -18.36
CA GLY A 430 0.40 -37.62 -17.76
C GLY A 430 -0.15 -36.70 -18.82
N THR A 431 -1.38 -36.87 -19.17
CA THR A 431 -2.21 -36.04 -20.03
C THR A 431 -2.22 -34.61 -19.51
N VAL A 432 -1.76 -33.68 -20.32
CA VAL A 432 -1.83 -32.22 -20.03
C VAL A 432 -3.28 -31.80 -20.15
N GLY A 433 -3.96 -31.69 -19.01
CA GLY A 433 -5.24 -31.04 -18.90
C GLY A 433 -5.06 -29.52 -19.01
N THR A 434 -5.49 -28.94 -20.11
CA THR A 434 -5.63 -27.48 -20.30
C THR A 434 -6.61 -26.92 -19.27
N ALA A 435 -6.10 -26.29 -18.23
CA ALA A 435 -6.89 -25.49 -17.30
C ALA A 435 -7.39 -24.24 -18.04
N GLN A 436 -8.64 -24.24 -18.42
CA GLN A 436 -9.37 -23.06 -18.88
C GLN A 436 -9.50 -22.09 -17.70
N THR A 437 -8.62 -21.12 -17.64
CA THR A 437 -8.74 -19.96 -16.74
C THR A 437 -9.85 -19.08 -17.30
N ALA A 438 -11.05 -19.17 -16.73
CA ALA A 438 -12.16 -18.28 -17.02
C ALA A 438 -11.78 -16.84 -16.63
N LEU A 439 -11.75 -15.96 -17.60
CA LEU A 439 -11.59 -14.51 -17.38
C LEU A 439 -12.76 -14.00 -16.54
N PRO A 440 -12.56 -13.31 -15.41
CA PRO A 440 -13.66 -12.76 -14.64
C PRO A 440 -14.29 -11.58 -15.36
N GLY A 441 -15.55 -11.77 -15.75
CA GLY A 441 -16.62 -10.79 -15.91
C GLY A 441 -16.30 -9.41 -16.52
N ILE A 442 -16.10 -9.35 -17.83
CA ILE A 442 -16.38 -8.12 -18.58
C ILE A 442 -17.89 -8.16 -18.86
N ALA A 443 -18.65 -7.31 -18.17
CA ALA A 443 -20.10 -7.21 -18.35
C ALA A 443 -20.43 -6.84 -19.82
N ASP A 444 -21.28 -7.63 -20.41
CA ASP A 444 -21.88 -7.43 -21.74
C ASP A 444 -22.79 -6.18 -21.71
N PRO A 445 -22.51 -5.11 -22.47
CA PRO A 445 -23.35 -3.92 -22.50
C PRO A 445 -24.65 -4.07 -23.30
N SER A 446 -24.94 -5.24 -23.88
CA SER A 446 -26.09 -5.45 -24.78
C SER A 446 -27.37 -6.01 -24.14
N ARG A 447 -27.40 -6.23 -22.81
CA ARG A 447 -28.61 -6.68 -22.11
C ARG A 447 -29.30 -5.53 -21.36
N ASN A 448 -29.83 -4.57 -22.09
CA ASN A 448 -30.95 -3.72 -21.71
C ASN A 448 -31.54 -3.09 -22.97
N ARG A 449 -32.47 -3.81 -23.56
CA ARG A 449 -33.61 -3.28 -24.29
C ARG A 449 -34.85 -3.83 -23.66
#